data_3b7ee74e386ce20f20f495995d181fc1
#
_entry.id   3b7ee74e386ce20f20f495995d181fc1
#
_cell.length_a   1.000
_cell.length_b   1.000
_cell.length_c   1.000
_cell.angle_alpha   90.00
_cell.angle_beta   90.00
_cell.angle_gamma   90.00
#
_symmetry.space_group_name_H-M   'P 1'
#
loop_
_entity.id
_entity.type
_entity.pdbx_description
1 polymer ?
#
loop_
_entity_poly.entity_id
_entity_poly.type
_entity_poly.pdbx_seq_one_letter_code
_entity_poly.pdbx_strand_id
1 'polypeptide(L)'
;MMDVFDLHAKATVRAPKLSGGMRRRLLLARALMHEPRMVILDEPTAGVDVELRLELWRYIRRLHGEGTTILLTTHYLEEAEELCEEIALIRAGRLLARDSAEGLRETYGAASLTDVYVKAMAA
;
A
#
# COMPACT_ATOMS: atom_id res chain seq x y z
N MET A 1 18.02 7.31 -1.70
CA MET A 1 16.94 6.39 -1.28
C MET A 1 16.81 6.30 0.24
N MET A 2 17.91 6.10 0.95
CA MET A 2 17.89 5.98 2.43
C MET A 2 17.35 7.22 3.13
N ASP A 3 17.66 8.41 2.62
CA ASP A 3 17.24 9.68 3.22
C ASP A 3 15.73 9.90 3.15
N VAL A 4 15.06 9.32 2.15
CA VAL A 4 13.61 9.48 1.94
C VAL A 4 12.83 9.02 3.16
N PHE A 5 13.28 7.95 3.81
CA PHE A 5 12.62 7.37 4.97
C PHE A 5 13.40 7.63 6.26
N ASP A 6 14.27 8.62 6.26
CA ASP A 6 15.09 8.98 7.42
C ASP A 6 15.93 7.79 7.93
N LEU A 7 16.40 6.96 7.00
CA LEU A 7 17.22 5.80 7.33
C LEU A 7 18.72 6.09 7.34
N HIS A 8 19.14 7.24 6.83
CA HIS A 8 20.55 7.58 6.71
C HIS A 8 21.29 7.49 8.05
N ALA A 9 20.70 8.07 9.09
CA ALA A 9 21.27 8.03 10.43
C ALA A 9 21.27 6.63 11.05
N LYS A 10 20.53 5.69 10.49
CA LYS A 10 20.38 4.33 10.97
C LYS A 10 21.11 3.30 10.11
N ALA A 11 21.79 3.73 9.08
CA ALA A 11 22.44 2.82 8.11
C ALA A 11 23.47 1.89 8.75
N THR A 12 24.11 2.30 9.85
CA THR A 12 25.10 1.50 10.56
C THR A 12 24.50 0.59 11.63
N VAL A 13 23.22 0.70 11.92
CA VAL A 13 22.54 -0.11 12.93
C VAL A 13 22.24 -1.49 12.35
N ARG A 14 22.56 -2.53 13.10
CA ARG A 14 22.26 -3.92 12.68
C ARG A 14 20.75 -4.12 12.53
N ALA A 15 20.34 -4.81 11.46
CA ALA A 15 18.93 -5.07 11.17
C ALA A 15 18.12 -5.64 12.37
N PRO A 16 18.66 -6.61 13.16
CA PRO A 16 17.91 -7.16 14.31
C PRO A 16 17.60 -6.14 15.41
N LYS A 17 18.29 -5.00 15.42
CA LYS A 17 18.05 -3.94 16.41
C LYS A 17 17.09 -2.87 15.92
N LEU A 18 16.63 -2.96 14.67
CA LEU A 18 15.68 -2.00 14.11
C LEU A 18 14.27 -2.30 14.58
N SER A 19 13.47 -1.25 14.75
CA SER A 19 12.04 -1.39 15.02
C SER A 19 11.32 -2.00 13.82
N GLY A 20 10.09 -2.48 14.01
CA GLY A 20 9.27 -2.99 12.91
C GLY A 20 9.06 -1.96 11.81
N GLY A 21 8.84 -0.69 12.17
CA GLY A 21 8.70 0.41 11.22
C GLY A 21 9.98 0.67 10.44
N MET A 22 11.13 0.62 11.12
CA MET A 22 12.42 0.79 10.46
C MET A 22 12.72 -0.36 9.50
N ARG A 23 12.36 -1.59 9.85
CA ARG A 23 12.47 -2.72 8.94
C ARG A 23 11.65 -2.51 7.68
N ARG A 24 10.43 -2.02 7.82
CA ARG A 24 9.57 -1.69 6.68
C ARG A 24 10.22 -0.67 5.76
N ARG A 25 10.73 0.41 6.35
CA ARG A 25 11.44 1.45 5.60
C ARG A 25 12.62 0.88 4.84
N LEU A 26 13.41 0.04 5.51
CA LEU A 26 14.59 -0.58 4.90
C LEU A 26 14.22 -1.49 3.74
N LEU A 27 13.20 -2.33 3.91
CA LEU A 27 12.73 -3.23 2.86
C LEU A 27 12.23 -2.46 1.64
N LEU A 28 11.46 -1.40 1.85
CA LEU A 28 11.02 -0.53 0.77
C LEU A 28 12.18 0.14 0.07
N ALA A 29 13.12 0.70 0.83
CA ALA A 29 14.30 1.33 0.26
C ALA A 29 15.10 0.35 -0.61
N ARG A 30 15.28 -0.89 -0.15
CA ARG A 30 15.98 -1.93 -0.91
C ARG A 30 15.25 -2.26 -2.20
N ALA A 31 13.94 -2.43 -2.14
CA ALA A 31 13.14 -2.74 -3.32
C ALA A 31 13.23 -1.66 -4.38
N LEU A 32 13.44 -0.41 -3.97
CA LEU A 32 13.43 0.75 -4.85
C LEU A 32 14.81 1.25 -5.28
N MET A 33 15.89 0.66 -4.72
CA MET A 33 17.26 1.08 -5.03
C MET A 33 17.63 0.98 -6.51
N HIS A 34 17.02 0.04 -7.23
CA HIS A 34 17.32 -0.18 -8.64
C HIS A 34 16.39 0.57 -9.58
N GLU A 35 15.58 1.48 -9.05
CA GLU A 35 14.61 2.27 -9.82
C GLU A 35 13.76 1.40 -10.75
N PRO A 36 13.08 0.38 -10.23
CA PRO A 36 12.31 -0.54 -11.07
C PRO A 36 11.13 0.16 -11.72
N ARG A 37 10.71 -0.34 -12.88
CA ARG A 37 9.51 0.16 -13.55
C ARG A 37 8.23 -0.30 -12.88
N MET A 38 8.30 -1.41 -12.16
CA MET A 38 7.17 -1.98 -11.44
C MET A 38 7.63 -2.47 -10.08
N VAL A 39 6.83 -2.20 -9.08
CA VAL A 39 7.07 -2.64 -7.70
C VAL A 39 5.85 -3.38 -7.20
N ILE A 40 6.08 -4.51 -6.53
CA ILE A 40 5.03 -5.27 -5.85
C ILE A 40 5.21 -5.06 -4.36
N LEU A 41 4.21 -4.47 -3.72
CA LEU A 41 4.21 -4.19 -2.29
C LEU A 41 3.14 -5.02 -1.61
N ASP A 42 3.57 -5.98 -0.79
CA ASP A 42 2.67 -6.86 -0.06
C ASP A 42 2.44 -6.30 1.35
N GLU A 43 1.24 -5.80 1.58
CA GLU A 43 0.83 -5.20 2.85
C GLU A 43 1.88 -4.23 3.42
N PRO A 44 2.25 -3.18 2.68
CA PRO A 44 3.42 -2.36 3.01
C PRO A 44 3.31 -1.62 4.33
N THR A 45 2.11 -1.35 4.83
CA THR A 45 1.90 -0.61 6.07
C THR A 45 1.35 -1.46 7.20
N ALA A 46 1.33 -2.79 7.04
CA ALA A 46 0.86 -3.67 8.10
C ALA A 46 1.73 -3.54 9.34
N GLY A 47 1.09 -3.31 10.49
CA GLY A 47 1.77 -3.23 11.77
C GLY A 47 2.55 -1.95 12.03
N VAL A 48 2.48 -0.94 11.15
CA VAL A 48 3.13 0.35 11.40
C VAL A 48 2.15 1.32 12.03
N ASP A 49 2.67 2.33 12.75
CA ASP A 49 1.84 3.36 13.34
C ASP A 49 1.27 4.32 12.29
N VAL A 50 0.33 5.17 12.70
CA VAL A 50 -0.37 6.09 11.79
C VAL A 50 0.61 7.06 11.12
N GLU A 51 1.55 7.61 11.87
CA GLU A 51 2.50 8.59 11.35
C GLU A 51 3.37 7.99 10.24
N LEU A 52 3.93 6.81 10.49
CA LEU A 52 4.74 6.11 9.50
C LEU A 52 3.91 5.68 8.30
N ARG A 53 2.67 5.23 8.53
CA ARG A 53 1.76 4.85 7.45
C ARG A 53 1.52 6.02 6.48
N LEU A 54 1.25 7.20 7.01
CA LEU A 54 1.03 8.39 6.18
C LEU A 54 2.27 8.77 5.40
N GLU A 55 3.45 8.63 6.01
CA GLU A 55 4.72 8.88 5.34
C GLU A 55 4.95 7.91 4.18
N LEU A 56 4.69 6.61 4.40
CA LEU A 56 4.80 5.59 3.38
C LEU A 56 3.80 5.82 2.24
N TRP A 57 2.58 6.21 2.56
CA TRP A 57 1.56 6.54 1.55
C TRP A 57 2.02 7.68 0.66
N ARG A 58 2.56 8.75 1.23
CA ARG A 58 3.09 9.89 0.47
C ARG A 58 4.19 9.45 -0.49
N TYR A 59 5.07 8.57 -0.02
CA TYR A 59 6.16 8.07 -0.84
C TYR A 59 5.65 7.21 -1.99
N ILE A 60 4.71 6.32 -1.72
CA ILE A 60 4.09 5.48 -2.74
C ILE A 60 3.41 6.34 -3.81
N ARG A 61 2.66 7.37 -3.41
CA ARG A 61 2.03 8.30 -4.33
C ARG A 61 3.06 9.02 -5.20
N ARG A 62 4.17 9.41 -4.61
CA ARG A 62 5.23 10.07 -5.36
C ARG A 62 5.85 9.16 -6.41
N LEU A 63 6.15 7.93 -6.06
CA LEU A 63 6.66 6.94 -7.01
C LEU A 63 5.70 6.72 -8.17
N HIS A 64 4.44 6.57 -7.86
CA HIS A 64 3.42 6.41 -8.89
C HIS A 64 3.36 7.64 -9.81
N GLY A 65 3.42 8.83 -9.24
CA GLY A 65 3.45 10.08 -9.99
C GLY A 65 4.67 10.22 -10.89
N GLU A 66 5.78 9.56 -10.52
CA GLU A 66 7.01 9.55 -11.31
C GLU A 66 7.01 8.47 -12.39
N GLY A 67 5.94 7.71 -12.52
CA GLY A 67 5.78 6.70 -13.57
C GLY A 67 6.02 5.26 -13.14
N THR A 68 6.25 4.99 -11.86
CA THR A 68 6.41 3.63 -11.37
C THR A 68 5.05 2.94 -11.29
N THR A 69 4.94 1.76 -11.87
CA THR A 69 3.74 0.93 -11.73
C THR A 69 3.81 0.21 -10.39
N ILE A 70 2.75 0.30 -9.60
CA ILE A 70 2.72 -0.29 -8.28
C ILE A 70 1.56 -1.26 -8.16
N LEU A 71 1.87 -2.51 -7.83
CA LEU A 71 0.89 -3.51 -7.45
C LEU A 71 0.94 -3.63 -5.92
N LEU A 72 -0.16 -3.26 -5.28
CA LEU A 72 -0.26 -3.21 -3.83
C LEU A 72 -1.25 -4.25 -3.35
N THR A 73 -0.85 -5.07 -2.38
CA THR A 73 -1.80 -5.93 -1.68
C THR A 73 -2.02 -5.35 -0.29
N THR A 74 -3.27 -5.31 0.14
CA THR A 74 -3.62 -4.80 1.47
C THR A 74 -4.98 -5.34 1.89
N HIS A 75 -5.16 -5.52 3.20
CA HIS A 75 -6.48 -5.76 3.76
C HIS A 75 -7.05 -4.51 4.44
N TYR A 76 -6.30 -3.40 4.39
CA TYR A 76 -6.79 -2.11 4.85
C TYR A 76 -7.50 -1.41 3.70
N LEU A 77 -8.82 -1.39 3.76
CA LEU A 77 -9.62 -0.82 2.67
C LEU A 77 -9.37 0.67 2.49
N GLU A 78 -9.06 1.39 3.56
CA GLU A 78 -8.68 2.80 3.49
C GLU A 78 -7.40 3.01 2.67
N GLU A 79 -6.43 2.12 2.82
CA GLU A 79 -5.19 2.19 2.06
C GLU A 79 -5.44 2.01 0.57
N ALA A 80 -6.26 1.03 0.21
CA ALA A 80 -6.64 0.81 -1.17
C ALA A 80 -7.38 2.02 -1.75
N GLU A 81 -8.31 2.57 -1.00
CA GLU A 81 -9.10 3.73 -1.42
C GLU A 81 -8.23 4.96 -1.66
N GLU A 82 -7.25 5.19 -0.77
CA GLU A 82 -6.37 6.36 -0.85
C GLU A 82 -5.28 6.25 -1.91
N LEU A 83 -4.76 5.06 -2.16
CA LEU A 83 -3.57 4.88 -3.00
C LEU A 83 -3.84 4.33 -4.39
N CYS A 84 -4.92 3.58 -4.57
CA CYS A 84 -5.11 2.79 -5.78
C CYS A 84 -6.08 3.43 -6.74
N GLU A 85 -5.70 3.50 -8.02
CA GLU A 85 -6.58 3.94 -9.09
C GLU A 85 -7.57 2.84 -9.45
N GLU A 86 -7.11 1.59 -9.40
CA GLU A 86 -7.90 0.42 -9.70
C GLU A 86 -7.77 -0.58 -8.56
N ILE A 87 -8.92 -1.10 -8.12
CA ILE A 87 -8.99 -1.99 -6.97
C ILE A 87 -9.65 -3.29 -7.39
N ALA A 88 -9.01 -4.41 -7.02
CA ALA A 88 -9.57 -5.74 -7.21
C ALA A 88 -9.90 -6.32 -5.83
N LEU A 89 -11.16 -6.69 -5.62
CA LEU A 89 -11.60 -7.34 -4.39
C LEU A 89 -11.53 -8.85 -4.60
N ILE A 90 -10.74 -9.53 -3.76
CA ILE A 90 -10.50 -10.96 -3.89
C ILE A 90 -10.90 -11.65 -2.58
N ARG A 91 -11.61 -12.78 -2.71
CA ARG A 91 -11.97 -13.60 -1.56
C ARG A 91 -11.96 -15.06 -1.97
N ALA A 92 -11.30 -15.89 -1.14
CA ALA A 92 -11.23 -17.35 -1.36
C ALA A 92 -10.78 -17.71 -2.78
N GLY A 93 -9.78 -16.99 -3.30
CA GLY A 93 -9.24 -17.24 -4.63
C GLY A 93 -10.11 -16.74 -5.78
N ARG A 94 -11.17 -16.01 -5.49
CA ARG A 94 -12.07 -15.48 -6.52
C ARG A 94 -12.03 -13.96 -6.58
N LEU A 95 -12.06 -13.44 -7.80
CA LEU A 95 -12.23 -12.01 -8.03
C LEU A 95 -13.71 -11.66 -7.88
N LEU A 96 -14.02 -10.84 -6.85
CA LEU A 96 -15.39 -10.41 -6.59
C LEU A 96 -15.78 -9.20 -7.44
N ALA A 97 -14.88 -8.25 -7.58
CA ALA A 97 -15.10 -7.02 -8.33
C ALA A 97 -13.78 -6.35 -8.64
N ARG A 98 -13.77 -5.54 -9.69
CA ARG A 98 -12.58 -4.78 -10.10
C ARG A 98 -13.03 -3.47 -10.76
N ASP A 99 -12.64 -2.35 -10.16
CA ASP A 99 -12.95 -1.01 -10.65
C ASP A 99 -12.17 0.02 -9.84
N SER A 100 -12.36 1.30 -10.17
CA SER A 100 -11.93 2.37 -9.28
C SER A 100 -12.76 2.34 -8.00
N ALA A 101 -12.28 2.99 -6.93
CA ALA A 101 -13.05 3.09 -5.69
C ALA A 101 -14.41 3.73 -5.94
N GLU A 102 -14.45 4.79 -6.74
CA GLU A 102 -15.69 5.45 -7.09
C GLU A 102 -16.64 4.52 -7.86
N GLY A 103 -16.12 3.81 -8.86
CA GLY A 103 -16.91 2.85 -9.64
C GLY A 103 -17.49 1.74 -8.79
N LEU A 104 -16.71 1.23 -7.84
CA LEU A 104 -17.17 0.21 -6.90
C LEU A 104 -18.30 0.75 -6.00
N ARG A 105 -18.13 1.96 -5.47
CA ARG A 105 -19.18 2.58 -4.66
C ARG A 105 -20.47 2.76 -5.43
N GLU A 106 -20.39 3.21 -6.67
CA GLU A 106 -21.56 3.37 -7.53
C GLU A 106 -22.25 2.03 -7.83
N THR A 107 -21.46 1.03 -8.20
CA THR A 107 -21.99 -0.30 -8.54
C THR A 107 -22.75 -0.95 -7.38
N TYR A 108 -22.21 -0.80 -6.17
CA TYR A 108 -22.82 -1.43 -4.98
C TYR A 108 -23.74 -0.50 -4.20
N GLY A 109 -23.89 0.75 -4.63
CA GLY A 109 -24.70 1.73 -3.90
C GLY A 109 -24.15 1.97 -2.49
N ALA A 110 -22.84 2.07 -2.36
CA ALA A 110 -22.13 2.12 -1.09
C ALA A 110 -21.48 3.49 -0.87
N ALA A 111 -21.36 3.88 0.40
CA ALA A 111 -20.75 5.14 0.78
C ALA A 111 -19.22 5.04 0.95
N SER A 112 -18.71 3.83 1.20
CA SER A 112 -17.29 3.59 1.43
C SER A 112 -16.86 2.26 0.82
N LEU A 113 -15.55 2.07 0.68
CA LEU A 113 -15.01 0.80 0.18
C LEU A 113 -15.27 -0.34 1.17
N THR A 114 -15.29 -0.05 2.47
CA THR A 114 -15.67 -1.03 3.49
C THR A 114 -17.08 -1.55 3.25
N ASP A 115 -18.01 -0.64 2.96
CA ASP A 115 -19.40 -1.00 2.68
C ASP A 115 -19.51 -1.80 1.37
N VAL A 116 -18.73 -1.43 0.35
CA VAL A 116 -18.62 -2.21 -0.89
C VAL A 116 -18.22 -3.64 -0.60
N TYR A 117 -17.18 -3.81 0.21
CA TYR A 117 -16.65 -5.13 0.55
C TYR A 117 -17.70 -5.98 1.28
N VAL A 118 -18.39 -5.40 2.25
CA VAL A 118 -19.45 -6.09 2.99
C VAL A 118 -20.57 -6.53 2.03
N LYS A 119 -20.99 -5.65 1.14
CA LYS A 119 -22.05 -5.98 0.16
C LYS A 119 -21.59 -7.02 -0.86
N ALA A 120 -20.37 -6.93 -1.32
CA ALA A 120 -19.81 -7.90 -2.26
C ALA A 120 -19.71 -9.30 -1.64
N MET A 121 -19.40 -9.37 -0.35
CA MET A 121 -19.34 -10.64 0.38
C MET A 121 -20.70 -11.28 0.57
N ALA A 122 -21.75 -10.47 0.68
CA ALA A 122 -23.11 -10.95 0.90
C ALA A 122 -23.78 -11.45 -0.39
N ALA A 123 -23.23 -11.11 -1.54
CA ALA A 123 -23.80 -11.47 -2.84
C ALA A 123 -23.53 -12.90 -3.26
#